data_3a5f20d1c426b6f574802bb414a21210
#
_entry.id   3a5f20d1c426b6f574802bb414a21210
#
_cell.length_a   1.000
_cell.length_b   1.000
_cell.length_c   1.000
_cell.angle_alpha   90.00
_cell.angle_beta   90.00
_cell.angle_gamma   90.00
#
_symmetry.space_group_name_H-M   'P 1'
#
loop_
_entity.id
_entity.type
_entity.pdbx_description
1 polymer ?
#
loop_
_entity_poly.entity_id
_entity_poly.type
_entity_poly.pdbx_seq_one_letter_code
_entity_poly.pdbx_strand_id
1 'polypeptide(L)'
;DYAASNNVGVILYVNWLALTNGLDVLPALYESWGVKGIKFGFVKVGAQEWTATVNDAVRRFATHHIMVDIHDEFRVTGYERTWPNLMTTEGIRGDEATPSTSQDLVMLCSRMLAGPGDHTMCYFNSSVQNNWNHAHQLAKSVCLFSPLQFIHWYDIPTNSPEYAPGNPTGNNMITEEPELEFWDRLPTTWDETRVLAGEIGEHAIVARRHGNDWFLGAMNANTPRSFDVPLDFLSPGSSYIANIYRHDPTLSTRTRVRIER
;
A
#
# COMPACT_ATOMS: atom_id res chain seq x y z
N ASP A 1 -13.74 -12.17 -17.15
CA ASP A 1 -14.88 -12.99 -16.72
C ASP A 1 -14.65 -13.68 -15.37
N TYR A 2 -13.55 -14.42 -15.15
CA TYR A 2 -13.29 -15.15 -13.90
C TYR A 2 -13.20 -14.21 -12.68
N ALA A 3 -12.46 -13.12 -12.74
CA ALA A 3 -12.36 -12.14 -11.64
C ALA A 3 -13.76 -11.54 -11.31
N ALA A 4 -14.50 -11.14 -12.33
CA ALA A 4 -15.85 -10.59 -12.16
C ALA A 4 -16.82 -11.61 -11.53
N SER A 5 -16.74 -12.90 -11.92
CA SER A 5 -17.58 -13.96 -11.31
C SER A 5 -17.26 -14.21 -9.83
N ASN A 6 -16.08 -13.80 -9.38
CA ASN A 6 -15.66 -13.85 -7.97
C ASN A 6 -15.73 -12.48 -7.27
N ASN A 7 -16.39 -11.50 -7.87
CA ASN A 7 -16.50 -10.13 -7.33
C ASN A 7 -15.13 -9.46 -7.09
N VAL A 8 -14.14 -9.74 -7.93
CA VAL A 8 -12.81 -9.17 -7.88
C VAL A 8 -12.63 -8.16 -9.02
N GLY A 9 -12.30 -6.93 -8.68
CA GLY A 9 -11.95 -5.89 -9.66
C GLY A 9 -10.56 -6.13 -10.25
N VAL A 10 -10.41 -5.92 -11.56
CA VAL A 10 -9.13 -6.03 -12.24
C VAL A 10 -8.51 -4.65 -12.40
N ILE A 11 -7.25 -4.50 -12.03
CA ILE A 11 -6.41 -3.33 -12.28
C ILE A 11 -5.31 -3.76 -13.25
N LEU A 12 -5.13 -3.00 -14.33
CA LEU A 12 -4.11 -3.28 -15.34
C LEU A 12 -2.88 -2.38 -15.13
N TYR A 13 -1.69 -2.97 -15.26
CA TYR A 13 -0.46 -2.20 -15.34
C TYR A 13 -0.25 -1.73 -16.79
N VAL A 14 -0.15 -0.41 -16.98
CA VAL A 14 -0.06 0.21 -18.30
C VAL A 14 1.20 1.07 -18.33
N ASN A 15 2.17 0.69 -19.15
CA ASN A 15 3.41 1.46 -19.26
C ASN A 15 3.21 2.78 -20.06
N TRP A 16 4.14 3.70 -19.87
CA TRP A 16 4.14 5.02 -20.50
C TRP A 16 3.91 4.98 -22.01
N LEU A 17 4.59 4.06 -22.71
CA LEU A 17 4.51 4.01 -24.18
C LEU A 17 3.11 3.58 -24.65
N ALA A 18 2.53 2.57 -24.01
CA ALA A 18 1.19 2.13 -24.31
C ALA A 18 0.16 3.24 -23.99
N LEU A 19 0.33 3.90 -22.84
CA LEU A 19 -0.54 5.00 -22.41
C LEU A 19 -0.54 6.15 -23.44
N THR A 20 0.65 6.65 -23.81
CA THR A 20 0.75 7.82 -24.70
C THR A 20 0.28 7.53 -26.11
N ASN A 21 0.53 6.32 -26.64
CA ASN A 21 0.10 5.93 -27.98
C ASN A 21 -1.38 5.51 -28.05
N GLY A 22 -1.98 5.13 -26.95
CA GLY A 22 -3.33 4.58 -26.90
C GLY A 22 -4.36 5.41 -26.15
N LEU A 23 -4.01 6.61 -25.69
CA LEU A 23 -4.86 7.40 -24.79
C LEU A 23 -6.27 7.73 -25.36
N ASP A 24 -6.41 7.81 -26.67
CA ASP A 24 -7.71 8.05 -27.32
C ASP A 24 -8.61 6.79 -27.36
N VAL A 25 -8.03 5.60 -27.17
CA VAL A 25 -8.74 4.32 -27.32
C VAL A 25 -8.83 3.54 -26.02
N LEU A 26 -7.76 3.55 -25.23
CA LEU A 26 -7.63 2.68 -24.04
C LEU A 26 -8.72 2.89 -22.99
N PRO A 27 -9.17 4.12 -22.66
CA PRO A 27 -10.19 4.28 -21.62
C PRO A 27 -11.49 3.57 -21.96
N ALA A 28 -12.02 3.77 -23.17
CA ALA A 28 -13.24 3.12 -23.64
C ALA A 28 -13.08 1.60 -23.79
N LEU A 29 -11.91 1.14 -24.25
CA LEU A 29 -11.61 -0.28 -24.41
C LEU A 29 -11.60 -0.97 -23.04
N TYR A 30 -10.90 -0.40 -22.04
CA TYR A 30 -10.80 -0.99 -20.70
C TYR A 30 -12.13 -0.97 -19.95
N GLU A 31 -12.93 0.10 -20.13
CA GLU A 31 -14.31 0.12 -19.64
C GLU A 31 -15.13 -1.04 -20.23
N SER A 32 -15.03 -1.27 -21.55
CA SER A 32 -15.74 -2.37 -22.23
C SER A 32 -15.32 -3.75 -21.73
N TRP A 33 -14.12 -3.89 -21.20
CA TRP A 33 -13.62 -5.13 -20.56
C TRP A 33 -14.01 -5.24 -19.08
N GLY A 34 -14.61 -4.21 -18.50
CA GLY A 34 -14.99 -4.17 -17.09
C GLY A 34 -13.81 -3.94 -16.14
N VAL A 35 -12.69 -3.44 -16.65
CA VAL A 35 -11.51 -3.05 -15.85
C VAL A 35 -11.91 -1.97 -14.86
N LYS A 36 -11.46 -2.08 -13.61
CA LYS A 36 -11.79 -1.17 -12.52
C LYS A 36 -10.74 -0.11 -12.27
N GLY A 37 -9.51 -0.37 -12.64
CA GLY A 37 -8.41 0.57 -12.43
C GLY A 37 -7.22 0.29 -13.33
N ILE A 38 -6.34 1.25 -13.39
CA ILE A 38 -5.05 1.14 -14.05
C ILE A 38 -3.95 1.66 -13.14
N LYS A 39 -2.77 1.05 -13.25
CA LYS A 39 -1.53 1.55 -12.67
C LYS A 39 -0.62 1.99 -13.80
N PHE A 40 -0.32 3.28 -13.88
CA PHE A 40 0.60 3.82 -14.87
C PHE A 40 2.04 3.51 -14.47
N GLY A 41 2.79 2.84 -15.32
CA GLY A 41 4.18 2.50 -15.06
C GLY A 41 5.16 3.10 -16.04
N PHE A 42 6.42 3.24 -15.61
CA PHE A 42 7.51 3.88 -16.32
C PHE A 42 7.17 5.32 -16.74
N VAL A 43 6.46 6.03 -15.86
CA VAL A 43 5.96 7.38 -16.13
C VAL A 43 7.12 8.36 -16.23
N LYS A 44 7.15 9.13 -17.32
CA LYS A 44 8.10 10.22 -17.45
C LYS A 44 7.71 11.39 -16.56
N VAL A 45 8.69 11.95 -15.86
CA VAL A 45 8.51 13.06 -14.91
C VAL A 45 9.49 14.21 -15.21
N GLY A 46 9.17 15.40 -14.71
CA GLY A 46 10.02 16.58 -14.77
C GLY A 46 9.60 17.61 -15.83
N ALA A 47 9.38 17.22 -17.07
CA ALA A 47 8.93 18.15 -18.10
C ALA A 47 7.44 18.46 -17.97
N GLN A 48 7.05 19.71 -18.26
CA GLN A 48 5.65 20.16 -18.19
C GLN A 48 4.75 19.34 -19.11
N GLU A 49 5.20 19.01 -20.31
CA GLU A 49 4.43 18.20 -21.27
C GLU A 49 4.10 16.80 -20.74
N TRP A 50 5.02 16.18 -20.00
CA TRP A 50 4.79 14.86 -19.40
C TRP A 50 3.80 14.92 -18.28
N THR A 51 3.89 15.92 -17.42
CA THR A 51 2.91 16.15 -16.36
C THR A 51 1.52 16.43 -16.94
N ALA A 52 1.43 17.24 -17.99
CA ALA A 52 0.19 17.51 -18.70
C ALA A 52 -0.42 16.23 -19.31
N THR A 53 0.40 15.37 -19.90
CA THR A 53 -0.04 14.08 -20.47
C THR A 53 -0.60 13.15 -19.39
N VAL A 54 0.05 13.03 -18.24
CA VAL A 54 -0.44 12.21 -17.12
C VAL A 54 -1.75 12.75 -16.58
N ASN A 55 -1.85 14.06 -16.38
CA ASN A 55 -3.08 14.71 -15.93
C ASN A 55 -4.23 14.55 -16.93
N ASP A 56 -3.96 14.63 -18.23
CA ASP A 56 -4.96 14.36 -19.28
C ASP A 56 -5.41 12.90 -19.25
N ALA A 57 -4.48 11.96 -19.02
CA ALA A 57 -4.82 10.56 -18.87
C ALA A 57 -5.76 10.34 -17.68
N VAL A 58 -5.44 10.87 -16.50
CA VAL A 58 -6.30 10.78 -15.30
C VAL A 58 -7.71 11.28 -15.61
N ARG A 59 -7.85 12.45 -16.27
CA ARG A 59 -9.13 13.03 -16.64
C ARG A 59 -9.92 12.13 -17.60
N ARG A 60 -9.26 11.56 -18.62
CA ARG A 60 -9.91 10.67 -19.60
C ARG A 60 -10.38 9.37 -18.95
N PHE A 61 -9.58 8.76 -18.10
CA PHE A 61 -9.99 7.56 -17.35
C PHE A 61 -11.12 7.85 -16.36
N ALA A 62 -11.21 9.08 -15.83
CA ALA A 62 -12.34 9.48 -14.99
C ALA A 62 -13.68 9.42 -15.73
N THR A 63 -13.74 9.82 -17.01
CA THR A 63 -14.98 9.78 -17.81
C THR A 63 -15.44 8.36 -18.11
N HIS A 64 -14.60 7.36 -17.87
CA HIS A 64 -14.87 5.93 -18.02
C HIS A 64 -14.95 5.19 -16.68
N HIS A 65 -15.04 5.93 -15.57
CA HIS A 65 -15.15 5.36 -14.21
C HIS A 65 -14.03 4.39 -13.85
N ILE A 66 -12.81 4.64 -14.33
CA ILE A 66 -11.62 3.82 -14.10
C ILE A 66 -10.71 4.53 -13.10
N MET A 67 -10.38 3.83 -12.01
CA MET A 67 -9.43 4.29 -11.01
C MET A 67 -8.01 4.36 -11.59
N VAL A 68 -7.21 5.27 -11.04
CA VAL A 68 -5.82 5.47 -11.46
C VAL A 68 -4.91 5.44 -10.24
N ASP A 69 -3.83 4.68 -10.35
CA ASP A 69 -2.62 4.78 -9.55
C ASP A 69 -1.46 5.19 -10.47
N ILE A 70 -0.65 6.15 -10.06
CA ILE A 70 0.52 6.58 -10.84
C ILE A 70 1.77 6.05 -10.16
N HIS A 71 2.44 5.12 -10.83
CA HIS A 71 3.69 4.53 -10.37
C HIS A 71 4.90 5.47 -10.58
N ASP A 72 6.08 5.05 -10.14
CA ASP A 72 7.36 5.72 -10.28
C ASP A 72 7.44 7.07 -9.51
N GLU A 73 8.20 8.01 -10.03
CA GLU A 73 8.55 9.26 -9.33
C GLU A 73 7.52 10.40 -9.51
N PHE A 74 6.31 10.12 -10.00
CA PHE A 74 5.30 11.15 -10.14
C PHE A 74 4.89 11.69 -8.78
N ARG A 75 4.94 13.02 -8.61
CA ARG A 75 4.72 13.67 -7.34
C ARG A 75 3.28 14.09 -7.15
N VAL A 76 2.79 13.94 -5.94
CA VAL A 76 1.45 14.39 -5.54
C VAL A 76 1.32 15.89 -5.74
N THR A 77 0.26 16.31 -6.42
CA THR A 77 0.00 17.71 -6.76
C THR A 77 -1.32 18.23 -6.17
N GLY A 78 -2.09 17.38 -5.48
CA GLY A 78 -3.44 17.67 -5.04
C GLY A 78 -4.50 17.44 -6.13
N TYR A 79 -4.11 16.88 -7.26
CA TYR A 79 -4.99 16.66 -8.41
C TYR A 79 -6.11 15.64 -8.12
N GLU A 80 -5.88 14.75 -7.18
CA GLU A 80 -6.85 13.80 -6.63
C GLU A 80 -8.09 14.48 -6.02
N ARG A 81 -7.97 15.74 -5.61
CA ARG A 81 -9.11 16.54 -5.12
C ARG A 81 -10.02 17.01 -6.24
N THR A 82 -9.48 17.16 -7.45
CA THR A 82 -10.24 17.52 -8.64
C THR A 82 -10.77 16.28 -9.37
N TRP A 83 -9.94 15.24 -9.43
CA TRP A 83 -10.22 13.97 -10.10
C TRP A 83 -10.09 12.81 -9.11
N PRO A 84 -11.16 12.49 -8.38
CA PRO A 84 -11.11 11.49 -7.30
C PRO A 84 -10.89 10.05 -7.78
N ASN A 85 -10.92 9.79 -9.08
CA ASN A 85 -10.46 8.54 -9.67
C ASN A 85 -8.94 8.37 -9.57
N LEU A 86 -8.16 9.44 -9.39
CA LEU A 86 -6.76 9.35 -8.99
C LEU A 86 -6.70 8.96 -7.51
N MET A 87 -6.62 7.66 -7.27
CA MET A 87 -6.69 7.10 -5.92
C MET A 87 -5.40 7.33 -5.14
N THR A 88 -4.27 7.17 -5.81
CA THR A 88 -2.95 7.24 -5.18
C THR A 88 -1.86 7.49 -6.22
N THR A 89 -0.70 7.90 -5.73
CA THR A 89 0.52 7.96 -6.53
C THR A 89 1.66 7.35 -5.74
N GLU A 90 2.60 6.71 -6.40
CA GLU A 90 3.81 6.28 -5.74
C GLU A 90 4.62 7.52 -5.27
N GLY A 91 5.46 8.09 -6.09
CA GLY A 91 6.24 9.28 -5.75
C GLY A 91 6.95 9.19 -4.40
N ILE A 92 7.23 7.97 -3.95
CA ILE A 92 7.93 7.61 -2.72
C ILE A 92 8.94 6.51 -3.01
N ARG A 93 9.83 6.24 -2.06
CA ARG A 93 10.69 5.07 -2.13
C ARG A 93 9.93 3.85 -1.61
N GLY A 94 9.24 3.12 -2.51
CA GLY A 94 8.48 1.92 -2.18
C GLY A 94 9.35 0.72 -1.83
N ASP A 95 8.72 -0.38 -1.41
CA ASP A 95 9.42 -1.59 -0.95
C ASP A 95 10.31 -2.23 -2.01
N GLU A 96 9.97 -2.08 -3.28
CA GLU A 96 10.81 -2.55 -4.39
C GLU A 96 12.20 -1.90 -4.42
N ALA A 97 12.31 -0.68 -3.89
CA ALA A 97 13.56 0.05 -3.74
C ALA A 97 14.22 -0.13 -2.38
N THR A 98 13.70 -1.05 -1.56
CA THR A 98 14.23 -1.44 -0.23
C THR A 98 14.59 -0.25 0.67
N PRO A 99 13.63 0.63 1.04
CA PRO A 99 13.89 1.71 1.98
C PRO A 99 14.30 1.15 3.34
N SER A 100 15.09 1.88 4.11
CA SER A 100 15.30 1.55 5.52
C SER A 100 14.06 1.92 6.35
N THR A 101 13.92 1.33 7.53
CA THR A 101 12.84 1.67 8.48
C THR A 101 12.84 3.16 8.84
N SER A 102 14.03 3.77 8.95
CA SER A 102 14.16 5.21 9.15
C SER A 102 13.65 6.02 7.95
N GLN A 103 13.87 5.55 6.71
CA GLN A 103 13.31 6.20 5.52
C GLN A 103 11.78 6.11 5.48
N ASP A 104 11.19 4.97 5.85
CA ASP A 104 9.74 4.84 5.99
C ASP A 104 9.16 5.87 6.97
N LEU A 105 9.83 6.05 8.11
CA LEU A 105 9.44 7.02 9.14
C LEU A 105 9.62 8.48 8.70
N VAL A 106 10.64 8.77 7.89
CA VAL A 106 10.80 10.08 7.27
C VAL A 106 9.70 10.34 6.24
N MET A 107 9.36 9.33 5.42
CA MET A 107 8.27 9.46 4.43
C MET A 107 6.93 9.77 5.09
N LEU A 108 6.63 9.15 6.23
CA LEU A 108 5.42 9.42 7.00
C LEU A 108 5.27 10.91 7.36
N CYS A 109 6.35 11.54 7.76
CA CYS A 109 6.37 12.95 8.20
C CYS A 109 6.70 13.96 7.08
N SER A 110 6.86 13.50 5.85
CA SER A 110 7.20 14.35 4.70
C SER A 110 6.27 14.08 3.51
N ARG A 111 6.54 13.05 2.74
CA ARG A 111 5.79 12.72 1.51
C ARG A 111 4.30 12.50 1.76
N MET A 112 3.94 11.80 2.86
CA MET A 112 2.54 11.49 3.17
C MET A 112 1.71 12.70 3.58
N LEU A 113 2.34 13.83 3.92
CA LEU A 113 1.64 15.10 4.17
C LEU A 113 1.09 15.73 2.87
N ALA A 114 1.64 15.39 1.73
CA ALA A 114 1.19 15.90 0.43
C ALA A 114 -0.05 15.16 -0.10
N GLY A 115 -0.31 13.95 0.34
CA GLY A 115 -1.45 13.13 -0.10
C GLY A 115 -1.14 11.62 -0.04
N PRO A 116 -2.07 10.78 -0.50
CA PRO A 116 -1.92 9.34 -0.46
C PRO A 116 -0.70 8.85 -1.24
N GLY A 117 -0.12 7.74 -0.80
CA GLY A 117 1.05 7.14 -1.46
C GLY A 117 1.00 5.63 -1.45
N ASP A 118 1.02 5.03 -2.64
CA ASP A 118 1.21 3.61 -2.81
C ASP A 118 2.70 3.28 -2.67
N HIS A 119 3.06 2.55 -1.63
CA HIS A 119 4.44 2.18 -1.36
C HIS A 119 4.81 0.78 -1.86
N THR A 120 4.04 0.26 -2.82
CA THR A 120 4.34 -1.00 -3.54
C THR A 120 4.82 -2.12 -2.62
N MET A 121 4.00 -2.44 -1.64
CA MET A 121 4.38 -3.43 -0.62
C MET A 121 4.68 -4.79 -1.24
N CYS A 122 5.75 -5.42 -0.80
CA CYS A 122 6.25 -6.70 -1.29
C CYS A 122 6.30 -7.71 -0.13
N TYR A 123 5.14 -8.09 0.40
CA TYR A 123 5.04 -8.76 1.70
C TYR A 123 5.86 -10.05 1.81
N PHE A 124 5.90 -10.88 0.77
CA PHE A 124 6.65 -12.14 0.76
C PHE A 124 8.03 -12.03 0.11
N ASN A 125 8.44 -10.84 -0.31
CA ASN A 125 9.76 -10.66 -0.88
C ASN A 125 10.86 -10.89 0.15
N SER A 126 11.97 -11.48 -0.27
CA SER A 126 13.13 -11.73 0.58
C SER A 126 13.73 -10.46 1.19
N SER A 127 13.55 -9.32 0.56
CA SER A 127 13.98 -8.02 1.10
C SER A 127 13.28 -7.67 2.42
N VAL A 128 12.03 -8.10 2.61
CA VAL A 128 11.31 -7.92 3.88
C VAL A 128 12.03 -8.64 5.03
N GLN A 129 12.43 -9.88 4.80
CA GLN A 129 13.14 -10.68 5.82
C GLN A 129 14.54 -10.13 6.13
N ASN A 130 15.19 -9.50 5.15
CA ASN A 130 16.55 -9.01 5.28
C ASN A 130 16.64 -7.58 5.85
N ASN A 131 15.66 -6.72 5.56
CA ASN A 131 15.71 -5.29 5.92
C ASN A 131 14.71 -4.92 7.00
N TRP A 132 13.61 -5.68 7.13
CA TRP A 132 12.50 -5.41 8.07
C TRP A 132 12.03 -6.70 8.73
N ASN A 133 10.79 -6.67 9.18
CA ASN A 133 10.01 -7.85 9.54
C ASN A 133 8.56 -7.68 9.08
N HIS A 134 7.83 -8.76 9.03
CA HIS A 134 6.45 -8.76 8.52
C HIS A 134 5.49 -7.93 9.39
N ALA A 135 5.70 -7.88 10.72
CA ALA A 135 4.91 -7.01 11.59
C ALA A 135 5.11 -5.51 11.28
N HIS A 136 6.33 -5.11 10.82
CA HIS A 136 6.55 -3.75 10.32
C HIS A 136 5.70 -3.44 9.09
N GLN A 137 5.53 -4.39 8.17
CA GLN A 137 4.67 -4.21 7.00
C GLN A 137 3.19 -4.04 7.37
N LEU A 138 2.71 -4.79 8.37
CA LEU A 138 1.35 -4.59 8.89
C LEU A 138 1.18 -3.20 9.51
N ALA A 139 2.12 -2.78 10.37
CA ALA A 139 2.10 -1.44 10.98
C ALA A 139 2.19 -0.33 9.93
N LYS A 140 2.99 -0.52 8.89
CA LYS A 140 3.17 0.40 7.77
C LYS A 140 1.86 0.65 7.02
N SER A 141 1.02 -0.39 6.83
CA SER A 141 -0.29 -0.27 6.21
C SER A 141 -1.26 0.65 6.99
N VAL A 142 -1.06 0.79 8.29
CA VAL A 142 -1.83 1.72 9.12
C VAL A 142 -1.22 3.12 9.07
N CYS A 143 0.11 3.21 9.18
CA CYS A 143 0.81 4.49 9.31
C CYS A 143 0.84 5.27 8.00
N LEU A 144 1.19 4.63 6.88
CA LEU A 144 1.26 5.25 5.56
C LEU A 144 -0.10 5.15 4.87
N PHE A 145 -0.75 6.29 4.68
CA PHE A 145 -2.09 6.33 4.11
C PHE A 145 -2.09 6.19 2.59
N SER A 146 -2.89 5.25 2.10
CA SER A 146 -3.35 5.22 0.71
C SER A 146 -4.71 4.53 0.63
N PRO A 147 -5.70 5.07 -0.11
CA PRO A 147 -6.98 4.40 -0.32
C PRO A 147 -6.88 3.20 -1.27
N LEU A 148 -5.75 3.06 -1.95
CA LEU A 148 -5.40 1.92 -2.80
C LEU A 148 -3.93 1.60 -2.58
N GLN A 149 -3.62 0.37 -2.17
CA GLN A 149 -2.26 -0.12 -1.97
C GLN A 149 -2.10 -1.50 -2.58
N PHE A 150 -0.96 -1.73 -3.20
CA PHE A 150 -0.53 -3.07 -3.59
C PHE A 150 0.24 -3.70 -2.44
N ILE A 151 -0.20 -4.87 -1.95
CA ILE A 151 0.40 -5.57 -0.81
C ILE A 151 1.26 -6.78 -1.24
N HIS A 152 1.17 -7.17 -2.50
CA HIS A 152 1.89 -8.29 -3.10
C HIS A 152 2.54 -7.90 -4.44
N TRP A 153 3.25 -6.74 -4.49
CA TRP A 153 3.72 -6.17 -5.74
C TRP A 153 4.68 -7.08 -6.54
N TYR A 154 5.61 -7.72 -5.87
CA TYR A 154 6.52 -8.72 -6.48
C TYR A 154 6.25 -10.14 -6.00
N ASP A 155 5.16 -10.37 -5.28
CA ASP A 155 4.84 -11.68 -4.76
C ASP A 155 4.12 -12.51 -5.83
N ILE A 156 4.39 -13.81 -5.84
CA ILE A 156 3.96 -14.71 -6.91
C ILE A 156 3.04 -15.78 -6.34
N PRO A 157 1.83 -15.95 -6.90
CA PRO A 157 0.96 -17.07 -6.54
C PRO A 157 1.64 -18.43 -6.78
N THR A 158 1.41 -19.39 -5.89
CA THR A 158 2.00 -20.74 -5.95
C THR A 158 1.71 -21.50 -7.23
N ASN A 159 0.61 -21.20 -7.90
CA ASN A 159 0.15 -21.81 -9.14
C ASN A 159 0.43 -20.96 -10.39
N SER A 160 1.23 -19.90 -10.24
CA SER A 160 1.61 -19.05 -11.38
C SER A 160 2.49 -19.83 -12.37
N PRO A 161 2.31 -19.64 -13.68
CA PRO A 161 3.22 -20.19 -14.70
C PRO A 161 4.65 -19.68 -14.56
N GLU A 162 4.86 -18.52 -13.92
CA GLU A 162 6.18 -17.97 -13.62
C GLU A 162 6.87 -18.70 -12.45
N TYR A 163 6.09 -19.46 -11.68
CA TYR A 163 6.61 -20.31 -10.63
C TYR A 163 7.15 -21.61 -11.22
N ALA A 164 8.43 -21.64 -11.51
CA ALA A 164 9.14 -22.90 -11.83
C ALA A 164 10.04 -23.30 -10.65
N PRO A 165 10.12 -24.59 -10.29
CA PRO A 165 11.09 -25.07 -9.33
C PRO A 165 12.50 -24.67 -9.77
N GLY A 166 13.25 -23.93 -8.93
CA GLY A 166 14.57 -23.41 -9.26
C GLY A 166 14.59 -21.99 -9.81
N ASN A 167 13.44 -21.34 -10.04
CA ASN A 167 13.39 -19.92 -10.33
C ASN A 167 13.85 -19.13 -9.08
N PRO A 168 14.80 -18.17 -9.20
CA PRO A 168 15.25 -17.35 -8.08
C PRO A 168 14.14 -16.51 -7.42
N THR A 169 12.99 -16.35 -8.08
CA THR A 169 11.78 -15.71 -7.53
C THR A 169 10.99 -16.60 -6.58
N GLY A 170 11.37 -17.87 -6.39
CA GLY A 170 10.68 -18.81 -5.48
C GLY A 170 10.57 -18.34 -4.02
N ASN A 171 11.42 -17.41 -3.59
CA ASN A 171 11.35 -16.80 -2.26
C ASN A 171 10.21 -15.79 -2.09
N ASN A 172 9.57 -15.36 -3.17
CA ASN A 172 8.49 -14.37 -3.17
C ASN A 172 7.11 -15.02 -3.29
N MET A 173 7.02 -16.32 -3.08
CA MET A 173 5.77 -17.06 -3.23
C MET A 173 4.76 -16.66 -2.15
N ILE A 174 3.54 -16.35 -2.57
CA ILE A 174 2.42 -16.08 -1.66
C ILE A 174 2.06 -17.40 -0.97
N THR A 175 2.03 -17.38 0.36
CA THR A 175 1.57 -18.48 1.21
C THR A 175 0.41 -18.00 2.08
N GLU A 176 -0.39 -18.95 2.57
CA GLU A 176 -1.43 -18.64 3.55
C GLU A 176 -0.78 -18.50 4.92
N GLU A 177 -0.76 -17.27 5.43
CA GLU A 177 -0.26 -16.96 6.77
C GLU A 177 -1.40 -16.38 7.61
N PRO A 178 -1.52 -16.76 8.90
CA PRO A 178 -2.65 -16.36 9.74
C PRO A 178 -2.83 -14.84 9.86
N GLU A 179 -1.76 -14.09 9.83
CA GLU A 179 -1.78 -12.62 9.94
C GLU A 179 -2.33 -11.91 8.71
N LEU A 180 -2.53 -12.58 7.58
CA LEU A 180 -3.16 -11.99 6.41
C LEU A 180 -4.60 -11.55 6.70
N GLU A 181 -5.26 -12.16 7.70
CA GLU A 181 -6.56 -11.71 8.20
C GLU A 181 -6.58 -10.22 8.61
N PHE A 182 -5.41 -9.64 8.91
CA PHE A 182 -5.29 -8.23 9.23
C PHE A 182 -5.71 -7.35 8.03
N TRP A 183 -5.23 -7.68 6.82
CA TRP A 183 -5.59 -6.92 5.62
C TRP A 183 -7.03 -7.17 5.16
N ASP A 184 -7.59 -8.33 5.45
CA ASP A 184 -9.01 -8.59 5.17
C ASP A 184 -9.94 -7.64 5.94
N ARG A 185 -9.44 -7.10 7.06
CA ARG A 185 -10.16 -6.17 7.94
C ARG A 185 -9.72 -4.72 7.79
N LEU A 186 -8.55 -4.47 7.22
CA LEU A 186 -7.99 -3.12 7.11
C LEU A 186 -8.82 -2.29 6.12
N PRO A 187 -9.44 -1.18 6.57
CA PRO A 187 -10.21 -0.34 5.68
C PRO A 187 -9.32 0.49 4.76
N THR A 188 -9.88 0.92 3.64
CA THR A 188 -9.21 1.81 2.67
C THR A 188 -9.44 3.28 2.96
N THR A 189 -10.37 3.61 3.87
CA THR A 189 -10.71 4.98 4.27
C THR A 189 -10.81 5.07 5.79
N TRP A 190 -10.57 6.28 6.31
CA TRP A 190 -10.49 6.52 7.75
C TRP A 190 -11.36 7.69 8.16
N ASP A 191 -12.13 7.52 9.24
CA ASP A 191 -12.95 8.58 9.83
C ASP A 191 -12.14 9.51 10.73
N GLU A 192 -11.09 8.96 11.35
CA GLU A 192 -10.25 9.70 12.29
C GLU A 192 -8.81 9.19 12.24
N THR A 193 -7.85 10.08 12.45
CA THR A 193 -6.43 9.74 12.60
C THR A 193 -5.85 10.51 13.78
N ARG A 194 -5.16 9.78 14.68
CA ARG A 194 -4.41 10.34 15.81
C ARG A 194 -2.96 9.91 15.75
N VAL A 195 -2.06 10.87 15.88
CA VAL A 195 -0.64 10.60 16.10
C VAL A 195 -0.42 10.59 17.60
N LEU A 196 -0.11 9.41 18.14
CA LEU A 196 0.03 9.22 19.59
C LEU A 196 1.46 9.45 20.06
N ALA A 197 2.44 9.12 19.23
CA ALA A 197 3.86 9.42 19.44
C ALA A 197 4.57 9.47 18.10
N GLY A 198 5.68 10.22 18.04
CA GLY A 198 6.52 10.24 16.82
C GLY A 198 7.75 11.12 16.96
N GLU A 199 8.81 10.64 16.33
CA GLU A 199 10.06 11.36 16.10
C GLU A 199 10.55 11.02 14.70
N ILE A 200 10.79 12.04 13.89
CA ILE A 200 11.10 11.86 12.44
C ILE A 200 12.32 10.96 12.26
N GLY A 201 12.10 9.89 11.48
CA GLY A 201 13.14 8.89 11.18
C GLY A 201 13.42 7.89 12.30
N GLU A 202 12.78 8.01 13.47
CA GLU A 202 13.06 7.22 14.64
C GLU A 202 11.89 6.30 15.05
N HIS A 203 10.69 6.84 15.18
CA HIS A 203 9.50 6.07 15.51
C HIS A 203 8.21 6.82 15.17
N ALA A 204 7.12 6.07 15.05
CA ALA A 204 5.76 6.62 14.96
C ALA A 204 4.73 5.64 15.53
N ILE A 205 3.75 6.17 16.24
CA ILE A 205 2.57 5.43 16.69
C ILE A 205 1.34 6.21 16.21
N VAL A 206 0.58 5.59 15.33
CA VAL A 206 -0.60 6.18 14.69
C VAL A 206 -1.81 5.30 14.96
N ALA A 207 -2.88 5.88 15.46
CA ALA A 207 -4.17 5.23 15.59
C ALA A 207 -5.15 5.81 14.56
N ARG A 208 -5.89 4.94 13.88
CA ARG A 208 -6.89 5.30 12.88
C ARG A 208 -8.19 4.58 13.15
N ARG A 209 -9.31 5.28 12.97
CA ARG A 209 -10.65 4.72 13.18
C ARG A 209 -11.40 4.59 11.87
N HIS A 210 -12.11 3.48 11.73
CA HIS A 210 -13.15 3.29 10.73
C HIS A 210 -14.37 2.69 11.39
N GLY A 211 -15.50 3.38 11.31
CA GLY A 211 -16.69 2.98 12.09
C GLY A 211 -16.41 2.93 13.59
N ASN A 212 -16.57 1.75 14.17
CA ASN A 212 -16.30 1.50 15.59
C ASN A 212 -14.92 0.88 15.85
N ASP A 213 -14.20 0.50 14.81
CA ASP A 213 -12.93 -0.20 14.92
C ASP A 213 -11.75 0.76 14.85
N TRP A 214 -10.75 0.48 15.69
CA TRP A 214 -9.49 1.20 15.71
C TRP A 214 -8.35 0.30 15.25
N PHE A 215 -7.48 0.86 14.44
CA PHE A 215 -6.25 0.24 13.97
C PHE A 215 -5.07 1.06 14.46
N LEU A 216 -4.14 0.42 15.16
CA LEU A 216 -2.96 1.07 15.70
C LEU A 216 -1.71 0.49 15.02
N GLY A 217 -0.96 1.34 14.33
CA GLY A 217 0.35 1.01 13.77
C GLY A 217 1.45 1.62 14.62
N ALA A 218 2.41 0.79 15.04
CA ALA A 218 3.60 1.24 15.74
C ALA A 218 4.84 0.84 14.94
N MET A 219 5.55 1.82 14.43
CA MET A 219 6.78 1.67 13.65
C MET A 219 7.98 2.19 14.45
N ASN A 220 9.10 1.50 14.35
CA ASN A 220 10.34 1.87 15.01
C ASN A 220 11.53 1.66 14.06
N ALA A 221 12.52 2.54 14.14
CA ALA A 221 13.80 2.35 13.48
C ALA A 221 14.65 1.29 14.23
N ASN A 222 15.96 1.33 14.10
CA ASN A 222 16.86 0.27 14.59
C ASN A 222 17.04 0.23 16.12
N THR A 223 16.67 1.30 16.84
CA THR A 223 16.82 1.36 18.28
C THR A 223 15.60 0.80 19.00
N PRO A 224 15.71 -0.27 19.80
CA PRO A 224 14.58 -0.77 20.58
C PRO A 224 13.99 0.28 21.51
N ARG A 225 12.66 0.37 21.55
CA ARG A 225 11.90 1.32 22.36
C ARG A 225 10.70 0.67 23.02
N SER A 226 10.30 1.23 24.15
CA SER A 226 9.03 0.90 24.81
C SER A 226 8.23 2.17 24.97
N PHE A 227 6.93 2.06 24.75
CA PHE A 227 5.99 3.19 24.84
C PHE A 227 4.78 2.80 25.70
N ASP A 228 4.40 3.69 26.60
CA ASP A 228 3.11 3.65 27.22
C ASP A 228 2.13 4.44 26.34
N VAL A 229 1.21 3.73 25.70
CA VAL A 229 0.24 4.33 24.78
C VAL A 229 -1.09 4.50 25.49
N PRO A 230 -1.51 5.74 25.79
CA PRO A 230 -2.82 5.97 26.38
C PRO A 230 -3.92 5.59 25.41
N LEU A 231 -4.92 4.85 25.87
CA LEU A 231 -6.07 4.42 25.09
C LEU A 231 -7.29 5.35 25.26
N ASP A 232 -7.05 6.62 25.52
CA ASP A 232 -8.07 7.66 25.75
C ASP A 232 -8.88 8.02 24.49
N PHE A 233 -8.46 7.51 23.36
CA PHE A 233 -9.22 7.59 22.10
C PHE A 233 -10.35 6.55 22.03
N LEU A 234 -10.36 5.54 22.87
CA LEU A 234 -11.44 4.55 22.96
C LEU A 234 -12.63 5.13 23.73
N SER A 235 -13.84 4.71 23.36
CA SER A 235 -15.06 5.19 24.03
C SER A 235 -15.11 4.73 25.49
N PRO A 236 -15.25 5.64 26.47
CA PRO A 236 -15.35 5.28 27.86
C PRO A 236 -16.52 4.33 28.12
N GLY A 237 -16.31 3.36 29.00
CA GLY A 237 -17.35 2.39 29.41
C GLY A 237 -17.62 1.28 28.38
N SER A 238 -16.94 1.26 27.25
CA SER A 238 -17.00 0.17 26.26
C SER A 238 -15.90 -0.86 26.52
N SER A 239 -16.19 -2.12 26.16
CA SER A 239 -15.19 -3.19 26.14
C SER A 239 -14.67 -3.39 24.72
N TYR A 240 -13.38 -3.58 24.58
CA TYR A 240 -12.72 -3.82 23.31
C TYR A 240 -11.92 -5.12 23.36
N ILE A 241 -11.81 -5.79 22.21
CA ILE A 241 -10.90 -6.92 22.02
C ILE A 241 -9.72 -6.38 21.20
N ALA A 242 -8.51 -6.55 21.73
CA ALA A 242 -7.30 -6.18 21.03
C ALA A 242 -6.71 -7.40 20.31
N ASN A 243 -6.58 -7.32 19.00
CA ASN A 243 -5.77 -8.27 18.23
C ASN A 243 -4.39 -7.64 18.00
N ILE A 244 -3.34 -8.27 18.53
CA ILE A 244 -1.98 -7.74 18.51
C ILE A 244 -1.15 -8.60 17.56
N TYR A 245 -0.61 -7.99 16.51
CA TYR A 245 0.27 -8.60 15.53
C TYR A 245 1.69 -8.07 15.77
N ARG A 246 2.59 -8.91 16.23
CA ARG A 246 3.96 -8.49 16.55
C ARG A 246 5.01 -9.47 16.05
N HIS A 247 6.18 -8.95 15.75
CA HIS A 247 7.32 -9.81 15.44
C HIS A 247 7.75 -10.64 16.65
N ASP A 248 7.94 -11.94 16.43
CA ASP A 248 8.46 -12.85 17.42
C ASP A 248 9.54 -13.75 16.81
N PRO A 249 10.82 -13.47 17.08
CA PRO A 249 11.94 -14.22 16.51
C PRO A 249 12.01 -15.68 16.97
N THR A 250 11.25 -16.06 18.02
CA THR A 250 11.22 -17.45 18.51
C THR A 250 10.31 -18.35 17.67
N LEU A 251 9.46 -17.78 16.83
CA LEU A 251 8.62 -18.55 15.92
C LEU A 251 9.44 -19.11 14.75
N SER A 252 9.12 -20.33 14.36
CA SER A 252 9.68 -21.00 13.19
C SER A 252 8.91 -20.74 11.89
N THR A 253 7.79 -19.97 11.95
CA THR A 253 7.03 -19.58 10.77
C THR A 253 7.84 -18.65 9.88
N ARG A 254 7.51 -18.61 8.59
CA ARG A 254 8.21 -17.76 7.62
C ARG A 254 8.17 -16.28 8.01
N THR A 255 7.02 -15.81 8.46
CA THR A 255 6.75 -14.41 8.75
C THR A 255 7.12 -14.00 10.17
N ARG A 256 7.18 -14.97 11.10
CA ARG A 256 7.45 -14.74 12.52
C ARG A 256 6.52 -13.70 13.14
N VAL A 257 5.28 -13.66 12.67
CA VAL A 257 4.24 -12.82 13.28
C VAL A 257 3.48 -13.63 14.33
N ARG A 258 3.49 -13.15 15.56
CA ARG A 258 2.66 -13.66 16.65
C ARG A 258 1.39 -12.87 16.71
N ILE A 259 0.26 -13.60 16.82
CA ILE A 259 -1.07 -13.01 17.02
C ILE A 259 -1.49 -13.29 18.47
N GLU A 260 -1.85 -12.25 19.18
CA GLU A 260 -2.40 -12.30 20.56
C GLU A 260 -3.79 -11.65 20.55
N ARG A 261 -4.70 -12.25 21.33
CA ARG A 261 -6.10 -11.80 21.39
C ARG A 261 -6.56 -11.72 22.83
#